data_5a526df7db134d28fb7629a574c74f5d
#
_entry.id   5a526df7db134d28fb7629a574c74f5d
#
_cell.length_a   1.000
_cell.length_b   1.000
_cell.length_c   1.000
_cell.angle_alpha   90.00
_cell.angle_beta   90.00
_cell.angle_gamma   90.00
#
_symmetry.space_group_name_H-M   'P 1'
#
loop_
_entity.id
_entity.type
_entity.pdbx_description
1 polymer ?
#
loop_
_entity_poly.entity_id
_entity_poly.type
_entity_poly.pdbx_seq_one_letter_code
_entity_poly.pdbx_strand_id
1 'polypeptide(L)'
;QVMETSEAYKKADELLKKLTIEEKALMVRGYNKFFIKGFEEKGILPVYLSDATQGVNIRNNLPNPNVVKQLERSFPSPILLASTFSPELSYQYAKAIGEECRAGGIEVLLGPGLNIYRQSQCARNFEYFGEDPYLVSQMVSQYVTGLQSTGTAACLKHFYGNNTEFYRKRSNSIIGERAMNEIYLPGFKAGIDAGAMSVMTSYNQIDGEWAGQSS
;
A
#
# COMPACT_ATOMS: atom_id res chain seq x y z
N GLN A 1 8.06 3.90 -20.44
CA GLN A 1 6.96 3.15 -21.10
C GLN A 1 6.58 2.04 -20.14
N VAL A 2 5.30 1.96 -19.74
CA VAL A 2 4.81 0.87 -18.91
C VAL A 2 4.70 -0.36 -19.80
N MET A 3 5.34 -1.46 -19.37
CA MET A 3 5.32 -2.73 -20.10
C MET A 3 3.92 -3.33 -20.08
N GLU A 4 3.46 -3.91 -21.18
CA GLU A 4 2.21 -4.65 -21.21
C GLU A 4 2.23 -5.83 -20.22
N THR A 5 1.09 -6.08 -19.55
CA THR A 5 0.99 -7.11 -18.51
C THR A 5 1.43 -8.50 -18.97
N SER A 6 1.05 -8.88 -20.21
CA SER A 6 1.43 -10.16 -20.80
C SER A 6 2.95 -10.28 -21.04
N GLU A 7 3.61 -9.20 -21.41
CA GLU A 7 5.06 -9.14 -21.61
C GLU A 7 5.79 -9.17 -20.26
N ALA A 8 5.25 -8.47 -19.26
CA ALA A 8 5.80 -8.49 -17.91
C ALA A 8 5.79 -9.89 -17.30
N TYR A 9 4.71 -10.65 -17.46
CA TYR A 9 4.64 -12.04 -16.98
C TYR A 9 5.65 -12.94 -17.69
N LYS A 10 5.77 -12.85 -19.02
CA LYS A 10 6.78 -13.63 -19.76
C LYS A 10 8.19 -13.37 -19.26
N LYS A 11 8.54 -12.09 -19.05
CA LYS A 11 9.84 -11.70 -18.53
C LYS A 11 10.06 -12.20 -17.10
N ALA A 12 9.03 -12.13 -16.25
CA ALA A 12 9.09 -12.67 -14.89
C ALA A 12 9.33 -14.17 -14.89
N ASP A 13 8.65 -14.94 -15.75
CA ASP A 13 8.86 -16.39 -15.89
C ASP A 13 10.28 -16.74 -16.33
N GLU A 14 10.85 -15.95 -17.25
CA GLU A 14 12.24 -16.14 -17.69
C GLU A 14 13.24 -15.86 -16.55
N LEU A 15 13.00 -14.83 -15.75
CA LEU A 15 13.83 -14.47 -14.62
C LEU A 15 13.69 -15.50 -13.48
N LEU A 16 12.48 -16.00 -13.21
CA LEU A 16 12.23 -17.03 -12.20
C LEU A 16 12.97 -18.33 -12.47
N LYS A 17 13.20 -18.69 -13.74
CA LYS A 17 13.98 -19.89 -14.12
C LYS A 17 15.45 -19.78 -13.75
N LYS A 18 15.98 -18.57 -13.56
CA LYS A 18 17.37 -18.32 -13.17
C LYS A 18 17.60 -18.40 -11.66
N LEU A 19 16.52 -18.39 -10.86
CA LEU A 19 16.59 -18.38 -9.40
C LEU A 19 16.52 -19.78 -8.81
N THR A 20 17.34 -20.02 -7.79
CA THR A 20 17.22 -21.22 -6.94
C THR A 20 15.99 -21.08 -6.02
N ILE A 21 15.61 -22.17 -5.36
CA ILE A 21 14.49 -22.16 -4.41
C ILE A 21 14.79 -21.26 -3.19
N GLU A 22 16.06 -21.24 -2.74
CA GLU A 22 16.53 -20.41 -1.64
C GLU A 22 16.47 -18.93 -2.01
N GLU A 23 16.86 -18.56 -3.23
CA GLU A 23 16.78 -17.20 -3.73
C GLU A 23 15.32 -16.72 -3.83
N LYS A 24 14.42 -17.57 -4.34
CA LYS A 24 12.98 -17.30 -4.36
C LYS A 24 12.42 -17.07 -2.95
N ALA A 25 12.83 -17.92 -1.99
CA ALA A 25 12.43 -17.77 -0.59
C ALA A 25 12.95 -16.45 0.02
N LEU A 26 14.14 -16.00 -0.36
CA LEU A 26 14.67 -14.71 0.07
C LEU A 26 13.89 -13.51 -0.50
N MET A 27 13.36 -13.61 -1.72
CA MET A 27 12.53 -12.54 -2.31
C MET A 27 11.21 -12.36 -1.58
N VAL A 28 10.53 -13.44 -1.21
CA VAL A 28 9.22 -13.37 -0.53
C VAL A 28 9.34 -13.06 0.96
N ARG A 29 10.51 -13.21 1.54
CA ARG A 29 10.74 -12.99 2.98
C ARG A 29 10.71 -11.51 3.38
N GLY A 30 11.00 -10.59 2.44
CA GLY A 30 11.34 -9.20 2.74
C GLY A 30 12.73 -9.10 3.38
N TYR A 31 13.48 -8.08 3.01
CA TYR A 31 14.82 -7.84 3.52
C TYR A 31 14.88 -6.45 4.14
N ASN A 32 15.52 -6.34 5.31
CA ASN A 32 15.67 -5.07 6.03
C ASN A 32 14.36 -4.28 6.23
N LYS A 33 13.24 -4.97 6.34
CA LYS A 33 11.85 -4.50 6.55
C LYS A 33 11.22 -3.70 5.41
N PHE A 34 12.00 -3.06 4.55
CA PHE A 34 11.50 -2.09 3.56
C PHE A 34 11.99 -2.32 2.15
N PHE A 35 12.46 -3.52 1.83
CA PHE A 35 12.71 -3.87 0.44
C PHE A 35 12.65 -5.37 0.17
N ILE A 36 12.44 -5.70 -1.10
CA ILE A 36 12.54 -7.04 -1.65
C ILE A 36 13.94 -7.18 -2.22
N LYS A 37 14.65 -8.25 -1.82
CA LYS A 37 16.00 -8.49 -2.28
C LYS A 37 16.04 -8.72 -3.79
N GLY A 38 16.94 -8.02 -4.48
CA GLY A 38 17.29 -8.28 -5.87
C GLY A 38 18.42 -9.28 -6.02
N PHE A 39 18.63 -9.71 -7.25
CA PHE A 39 19.76 -10.53 -7.72
C PHE A 39 20.25 -9.90 -9.02
N GLU A 40 21.00 -8.81 -8.90
CA GLU A 40 21.38 -7.94 -10.02
C GLU A 40 22.20 -8.71 -11.07
N GLU A 41 23.04 -9.66 -10.64
CA GLU A 41 23.79 -10.55 -11.52
C GLU A 41 22.89 -11.45 -12.40
N LYS A 42 21.61 -11.60 -12.02
CA LYS A 42 20.58 -12.34 -12.77
C LYS A 42 19.59 -11.41 -13.47
N GLY A 43 19.79 -10.10 -13.38
CA GLY A 43 18.94 -9.07 -13.97
C GLY A 43 17.69 -8.76 -13.17
N ILE A 44 17.69 -9.07 -11.87
CA ILE A 44 16.58 -8.78 -10.94
C ILE A 44 17.01 -7.67 -9.99
N LEU A 45 16.48 -6.48 -10.17
CA LEU A 45 16.75 -5.34 -9.28
C LEU A 45 16.01 -5.49 -7.94
N PRO A 46 16.55 -4.94 -6.84
CA PRO A 46 15.81 -4.85 -5.59
C PRO A 46 14.60 -3.93 -5.76
N VAL A 47 13.55 -4.16 -4.97
CA VAL A 47 12.36 -3.29 -4.92
C VAL A 47 12.31 -2.60 -3.58
N TYR A 48 12.30 -1.28 -3.58
CA TYR A 48 12.29 -0.45 -2.38
C TYR A 48 10.87 -0.02 -2.04
N LEU A 49 10.50 -0.20 -0.76
CA LEU A 49 9.20 0.17 -0.22
C LEU A 49 9.37 1.33 0.77
N SER A 50 8.38 2.20 0.83
CA SER A 50 8.35 3.29 1.81
C SER A 50 7.03 3.35 2.54
N ASP A 51 7.09 3.51 3.86
CA ASP A 51 5.92 3.97 4.61
C ASP A 51 5.55 5.36 4.12
N ALA A 52 4.29 5.53 3.83
CA ALA A 52 3.75 6.84 3.58
C ALA A 52 2.23 6.85 3.49
N THR A 53 1.62 7.85 4.06
CA THR A 53 0.28 8.31 3.77
C THR A 53 0.24 9.84 3.73
N GLN A 54 1.24 10.48 4.32
CA GLN A 54 1.42 11.93 4.41
C GLN A 54 2.77 12.38 3.83
N GLY A 55 3.27 11.66 2.83
CA GLY A 55 4.57 11.89 2.19
C GLY A 55 5.50 10.69 2.30
N VAL A 56 6.56 10.70 1.52
CA VAL A 56 7.53 9.60 1.45
C VAL A 56 8.43 9.61 2.67
N ASN A 57 8.62 8.45 3.30
CA ASN A 57 9.59 8.30 4.38
C ASN A 57 10.78 7.49 3.89
N ILE A 58 11.81 8.20 3.43
CA ILE A 58 13.03 7.58 2.91
C ILE A 58 13.96 7.25 4.08
N ARG A 59 14.08 5.98 4.39
CA ARG A 59 14.90 5.52 5.53
C ARG A 59 16.39 5.56 5.20
N ASN A 60 17.19 6.06 6.15
CA ASN A 60 18.64 6.24 6.00
C ASN A 60 19.44 4.94 5.79
N ASN A 61 18.84 3.80 6.06
CA ASN A 61 19.49 2.49 5.99
C ASN A 61 19.11 1.69 4.72
N LEU A 62 18.40 2.29 3.77
CA LEU A 62 18.19 1.66 2.47
C LEU A 62 19.50 1.72 1.69
N PRO A 63 19.96 0.59 1.14
CA PRO A 63 21.23 0.55 0.40
C PRO A 63 21.13 1.14 -1.02
N ASN A 64 20.13 1.97 -1.30
CA ASN A 64 19.96 2.60 -2.60
C ASN A 64 20.84 3.86 -2.69
N PRO A 65 21.89 3.87 -3.54
CA PRO A 65 22.78 5.03 -3.68
C PRO A 65 22.13 6.25 -4.33
N ASN A 66 20.98 6.06 -4.99
CA ASN A 66 20.26 7.11 -5.72
C ASN A 66 19.20 7.83 -4.89
N VAL A 67 19.11 7.52 -3.60
CA VAL A 67 18.14 8.16 -2.71
C VAL A 67 18.45 9.63 -2.51
N VAL A 68 17.58 10.50 -2.98
CA VAL A 68 17.66 11.94 -2.76
C VAL A 68 16.90 12.28 -1.49
N LYS A 69 17.59 12.28 -0.36
CA LYS A 69 17.03 12.51 0.99
C LYS A 69 16.37 13.88 1.19
N GLN A 70 16.57 14.82 0.29
CA GLN A 70 16.10 16.21 0.40
C GLN A 70 14.66 16.42 -0.08
N LEU A 71 13.97 15.34 -0.53
CA LEU A 71 12.63 15.41 -1.11
C LEU A 71 11.50 15.00 -0.15
N GLU A 72 11.84 14.68 1.11
CA GLU A 72 10.83 14.33 2.11
C GLU A 72 9.98 15.57 2.45
N ARG A 73 8.79 15.65 1.86
CA ARG A 73 7.80 16.67 2.17
C ARG A 73 6.66 16.07 2.98
N SER A 74 6.13 16.87 3.90
CA SER A 74 4.89 16.52 4.59
C SER A 74 3.70 16.98 3.77
N PHE A 75 2.82 16.03 3.47
CA PHE A 75 1.54 16.27 2.82
C PHE A 75 0.42 16.38 3.86
N PRO A 76 -0.73 16.99 3.52
CA PRO A 76 -1.90 16.99 4.38
C PRO A 76 -2.33 15.56 4.76
N SER A 77 -3.00 15.40 5.90
CA SER A 77 -3.51 14.09 6.30
C SER A 77 -4.57 13.56 5.31
N PRO A 78 -4.70 12.23 5.13
CA PRO A 78 -5.74 11.67 4.27
C PRO A 78 -7.17 12.08 4.64
N ILE A 79 -7.46 12.26 5.92
CA ILE A 79 -8.79 12.78 6.33
C ILE A 79 -9.00 14.22 5.87
N LEU A 80 -7.97 15.06 5.87
CA LEU A 80 -8.08 16.41 5.34
C LEU A 80 -8.29 16.38 3.82
N LEU A 81 -7.59 15.50 3.11
CA LEU A 81 -7.81 15.27 1.69
C LEU A 81 -9.23 14.79 1.42
N ALA A 82 -9.74 13.81 2.18
CA ALA A 82 -11.11 13.32 2.04
C ALA A 82 -12.16 14.41 2.31
N SER A 83 -11.90 15.31 3.27
CA SER A 83 -12.79 16.44 3.60
C SER A 83 -12.95 17.47 2.47
N THR A 84 -12.14 17.37 1.42
CA THR A 84 -12.34 18.17 0.20
C THR A 84 -13.49 17.66 -0.66
N PHE A 85 -13.92 16.41 -0.48
CA PHE A 85 -14.88 15.70 -1.33
C PHE A 85 -14.49 15.72 -2.82
N SER A 86 -13.20 15.86 -3.15
CA SER A 86 -12.70 15.98 -4.51
C SER A 86 -11.81 14.79 -4.90
N PRO A 87 -12.34 13.83 -5.67
CA PRO A 87 -11.55 12.76 -6.23
C PRO A 87 -10.39 13.26 -7.12
N GLU A 88 -10.58 14.36 -7.83
CA GLU A 88 -9.53 14.99 -8.63
C GLU A 88 -8.34 15.46 -7.76
N LEU A 89 -8.59 16.07 -6.61
CA LEU A 89 -7.52 16.41 -5.68
C LEU A 89 -6.83 15.18 -5.12
N SER A 90 -7.55 14.06 -4.94
CA SER A 90 -6.96 12.79 -4.53
C SER A 90 -5.98 12.27 -5.58
N TYR A 91 -6.32 12.37 -6.86
CA TYR A 91 -5.43 12.03 -7.97
C TYR A 91 -4.15 12.90 -7.94
N GLN A 92 -4.31 14.23 -7.86
CA GLN A 92 -3.19 15.16 -7.87
C GLN A 92 -2.27 14.98 -6.66
N TYR A 93 -2.86 14.80 -5.48
CA TYR A 93 -2.15 14.51 -4.24
C TYR A 93 -1.30 13.24 -4.35
N ALA A 94 -1.90 12.16 -4.80
CA ALA A 94 -1.22 10.88 -4.94
C ALA A 94 -0.14 10.89 -6.03
N LYS A 95 -0.39 11.61 -7.14
CA LYS A 95 0.60 11.82 -8.19
C LYS A 95 1.81 12.56 -7.65
N ALA A 96 1.64 13.64 -6.88
CA ALA A 96 2.74 14.37 -6.29
C ALA A 96 3.60 13.50 -5.35
N ILE A 97 2.96 12.67 -4.50
CA ILE A 97 3.67 11.69 -3.67
C ILE A 97 4.41 10.67 -4.53
N GLY A 98 3.79 10.19 -5.60
CA GLY A 98 4.41 9.24 -6.51
C GLY A 98 5.64 9.81 -7.23
N GLU A 99 5.62 11.08 -7.59
CA GLU A 99 6.78 11.78 -8.16
C GLU A 99 7.94 11.86 -7.16
N GLU A 100 7.65 12.12 -5.88
CA GLU A 100 8.66 12.07 -4.81
C GLU A 100 9.19 10.63 -4.59
N CYS A 101 8.32 9.61 -4.63
CA CYS A 101 8.75 8.22 -4.58
C CYS A 101 9.75 7.91 -5.68
N ARG A 102 9.45 8.29 -6.92
CA ARG A 102 10.33 8.05 -8.08
C ARG A 102 11.65 8.78 -7.93
N ALA A 103 11.65 10.04 -7.48
CA ALA A 103 12.85 10.81 -7.22
C ALA A 103 13.69 10.20 -6.09
N GLY A 104 13.04 9.61 -5.08
CA GLY A 104 13.68 8.91 -3.97
C GLY A 104 14.05 7.45 -4.24
N GLY A 105 13.81 6.92 -5.45
CA GLY A 105 14.10 5.53 -5.80
C GLY A 105 13.21 4.51 -5.07
N ILE A 106 11.98 4.89 -4.78
CA ILE A 106 10.96 4.02 -4.16
C ILE A 106 10.01 3.51 -5.24
N GLU A 107 9.85 2.20 -5.32
CA GLU A 107 8.98 1.52 -6.28
C GLU A 107 7.59 1.24 -5.72
N VAL A 108 7.47 1.04 -4.40
CA VAL A 108 6.19 0.71 -3.75
C VAL A 108 5.94 1.65 -2.59
N LEU A 109 4.83 2.38 -2.66
CA LEU A 109 4.31 3.14 -1.53
C LEU A 109 3.41 2.25 -0.69
N LEU A 110 3.70 2.11 0.62
CA LEU A 110 2.85 1.39 1.56
C LEU A 110 1.64 2.26 1.97
N GLY A 111 0.78 2.47 1.02
CA GLY A 111 -0.41 3.31 1.08
C GLY A 111 -1.23 3.26 -0.22
N PRO A 112 -2.47 3.77 -0.17
CA PRO A 112 -3.12 4.48 0.93
C PRO A 112 -3.67 3.56 2.03
N GLY A 113 -3.90 4.13 3.23
CA GLY A 113 -4.65 3.48 4.30
C GLY A 113 -6.14 3.62 4.10
N LEU A 114 -6.91 2.51 4.25
CA LEU A 114 -8.33 2.43 3.90
C LEU A 114 -9.23 2.00 5.04
N ASN A 115 -8.68 1.78 6.25
CA ASN A 115 -9.50 1.34 7.36
C ASN A 115 -10.55 2.40 7.71
N ILE A 116 -11.78 1.96 7.90
CA ILE A 116 -12.90 2.83 8.24
C ILE A 116 -12.80 3.26 9.71
N TYR A 117 -13.08 4.53 10.00
CA TYR A 117 -13.15 5.06 11.36
C TYR A 117 -14.33 4.44 12.11
N ARG A 118 -14.09 3.38 12.88
CA ARG A 118 -15.10 2.76 13.75
C ARG A 118 -14.89 3.15 15.22
N GLN A 119 -13.63 3.38 15.59
CA GLN A 119 -13.25 3.83 16.93
C GLN A 119 -12.47 5.13 16.81
N SER A 120 -12.96 6.19 17.44
CA SER A 120 -12.28 7.51 17.47
C SER A 120 -10.90 7.45 18.12
N GLN A 121 -10.69 6.49 19.00
CA GLN A 121 -9.43 6.28 19.74
C GLN A 121 -8.40 5.43 18.99
N CYS A 122 -8.69 4.98 17.76
CA CYS A 122 -7.71 4.27 16.98
C CYS A 122 -6.55 5.21 16.62
N ALA A 123 -5.35 4.90 17.13
CA ALA A 123 -4.17 5.75 16.98
C ALA A 123 -3.68 5.90 15.53
N ARG A 124 -4.23 5.15 14.58
CA ARG A 124 -3.89 5.20 13.15
C ARG A 124 -4.95 5.91 12.30
N ASN A 125 -5.97 6.49 12.90
CA ASN A 125 -6.99 7.24 12.15
C ASN A 125 -6.40 8.37 11.31
N PHE A 126 -5.26 8.96 11.73
CA PHE A 126 -4.58 10.03 10.99
C PHE A 126 -4.19 9.64 9.55
N GLU A 127 -4.02 8.37 9.27
CA GLU A 127 -3.58 7.86 7.96
C GLU A 127 -4.72 7.29 7.09
N TYR A 128 -5.98 7.42 7.53
CA TYR A 128 -7.17 6.90 6.83
C TYR A 128 -8.06 8.05 6.34
N PHE A 129 -8.95 7.74 5.39
CA PHE A 129 -9.80 8.75 4.74
C PHE A 129 -11.07 9.12 5.53
N GLY A 130 -11.49 8.34 6.52
CA GLY A 130 -12.66 8.64 7.34
C GLY A 130 -13.58 7.46 7.59
N GLU A 131 -14.84 7.76 7.89
CA GLU A 131 -15.84 6.78 8.33
C GLU A 131 -16.82 6.36 7.22
N ASP A 132 -16.88 7.10 6.11
CA ASP A 132 -17.83 6.86 5.02
C ASP A 132 -17.19 5.97 3.94
N PRO A 133 -17.67 4.72 3.76
CA PRO A 133 -17.12 3.79 2.79
C PRO A 133 -17.30 4.25 1.33
N TYR A 134 -18.34 5.02 1.03
CA TYR A 134 -18.54 5.58 -0.32
C TYR A 134 -17.49 6.65 -0.63
N LEU A 135 -17.30 7.61 0.27
CA LEU A 135 -16.27 8.63 0.11
C LEU A 135 -14.88 8.00 -0.01
N VAL A 136 -14.56 7.04 0.87
CA VAL A 136 -13.30 6.30 0.79
C VAL A 136 -13.12 5.65 -0.59
N SER A 137 -14.17 5.02 -1.13
CA SER A 137 -14.12 4.37 -2.44
C SER A 137 -13.83 5.35 -3.58
N GLN A 138 -14.45 6.54 -3.55
CA GLN A 138 -14.22 7.59 -4.54
C GLN A 138 -12.80 8.14 -4.47
N MET A 139 -12.32 8.41 -3.25
CA MET A 139 -10.99 8.98 -3.04
C MET A 139 -9.90 7.99 -3.38
N VAL A 140 -10.01 6.73 -2.97
CA VAL A 140 -8.97 5.72 -3.19
C VAL A 140 -8.82 5.36 -4.67
N SER A 141 -9.90 5.29 -5.43
CA SER A 141 -9.81 4.99 -6.87
C SER A 141 -8.92 5.99 -7.59
N GLN A 142 -9.09 7.27 -7.30
CA GLN A 142 -8.28 8.33 -7.89
C GLN A 142 -6.87 8.40 -7.28
N TYR A 143 -6.73 8.10 -5.99
CA TYR A 143 -5.42 7.98 -5.35
C TYR A 143 -4.54 6.92 -6.03
N VAL A 144 -5.08 5.71 -6.21
CA VAL A 144 -4.37 4.62 -6.87
C VAL A 144 -3.97 5.00 -8.29
N THR A 145 -4.91 5.56 -9.05
CA THR A 145 -4.65 5.99 -10.44
C THR A 145 -3.58 7.07 -10.50
N GLY A 146 -3.66 8.09 -9.64
CA GLY A 146 -2.68 9.18 -9.57
C GLY A 146 -1.29 8.69 -9.18
N LEU A 147 -1.18 7.88 -8.13
CA LEU A 147 0.09 7.32 -7.68
C LEU A 147 0.74 6.46 -8.77
N GLN A 148 -0.03 5.52 -9.33
CA GLN A 148 0.50 4.57 -10.31
C GLN A 148 0.79 5.19 -11.69
N SER A 149 0.22 6.36 -11.99
CA SER A 149 0.59 7.13 -13.19
C SER A 149 2.06 7.54 -13.22
N THR A 150 2.71 7.60 -12.06
CA THR A 150 4.14 7.92 -11.93
C THR A 150 5.06 6.71 -12.07
N GLY A 151 4.49 5.49 -12.08
CA GLY A 151 5.23 4.23 -12.05
C GLY A 151 5.57 3.73 -10.63
N THR A 152 4.98 4.33 -9.57
CA THR A 152 5.06 3.85 -8.18
C THR A 152 3.85 2.99 -7.88
N ALA A 153 4.06 1.77 -7.39
CA ALA A 153 2.97 0.86 -7.05
C ALA A 153 2.26 1.28 -5.75
N ALA A 154 0.92 1.22 -5.74
CA ALA A 154 0.11 1.38 -4.55
C ALA A 154 0.02 0.06 -3.76
N CYS A 155 0.02 0.17 -2.42
CA CYS A 155 -0.23 -0.93 -1.50
C CYS A 155 -1.39 -0.56 -0.56
N LEU A 156 -2.57 -1.06 -0.87
CA LEU A 156 -3.76 -0.82 -0.04
C LEU A 156 -3.59 -1.43 1.34
N LYS A 157 -3.86 -0.68 2.41
CA LYS A 157 -3.66 -1.16 3.78
C LYS A 157 -4.73 -0.62 4.74
N HIS A 158 -5.03 -1.31 5.85
CA HIS A 158 -4.56 -2.65 6.22
C HIS A 158 -5.75 -3.59 6.06
N PHE A 159 -5.68 -4.57 5.21
CA PHE A 159 -6.77 -5.49 4.88
C PHE A 159 -6.92 -6.58 5.94
N TYR A 160 -8.01 -6.60 6.70
CA TYR A 160 -8.99 -5.55 6.97
C TYR A 160 -9.41 -5.53 8.44
N GLY A 161 -10.22 -4.57 8.84
CA GLY A 161 -10.82 -4.54 10.19
C GLY A 161 -9.87 -4.16 11.31
N ASN A 162 -8.71 -3.54 11.03
CA ASN A 162 -7.81 -3.01 12.06
C ASN A 162 -8.36 -1.69 12.62
N ASN A 163 -9.32 -1.80 13.55
CA ASN A 163 -10.04 -0.66 14.11
C ASN A 163 -9.44 -0.15 15.42
N THR A 164 -8.41 -0.82 15.95
CA THR A 164 -7.71 -0.45 17.18
C THR A 164 -6.23 -0.84 17.11
N GLU A 165 -5.37 0.00 17.67
CA GLU A 165 -3.96 -0.34 17.83
C GLU A 165 -3.67 -1.07 19.16
N PHE A 166 -4.63 -1.06 20.07
CA PHE A 166 -4.51 -1.77 21.34
C PHE A 166 -4.50 -3.29 21.10
N TYR A 167 -3.40 -3.93 21.45
CA TYR A 167 -3.15 -5.36 21.19
C TYR A 167 -3.37 -5.80 19.73
N ARG A 168 -3.10 -4.95 18.75
CA ARG A 168 -3.39 -5.20 17.31
C ARG A 168 -2.90 -6.54 16.77
N LYS A 169 -1.86 -7.13 17.36
CA LYS A 169 -1.33 -8.45 17.00
C LYS A 169 -2.06 -9.62 17.68
N ARG A 170 -3.07 -9.36 18.51
CA ARG A 170 -3.85 -10.36 19.27
C ARG A 170 -5.34 -10.04 19.30
N SER A 171 -5.73 -8.87 18.80
CA SER A 171 -7.14 -8.47 18.74
C SER A 171 -7.90 -9.30 17.72
N ASN A 172 -9.17 -9.52 18.00
CA ASN A 172 -10.11 -10.17 17.11
C ASN A 172 -11.28 -9.20 16.85
N SER A 173 -11.45 -8.80 15.60
CA SER A 173 -12.57 -7.95 15.17
C SER A 173 -13.75 -8.85 14.79
N ILE A 174 -14.84 -8.73 15.54
CA ILE A 174 -16.08 -9.44 15.21
C ILE A 174 -16.87 -8.58 14.23
N ILE A 175 -16.97 -9.05 13.00
CA ILE A 175 -17.53 -8.29 11.88
C ILE A 175 -18.57 -9.15 11.16
N GLY A 176 -19.86 -8.85 11.37
CA GLY A 176 -20.92 -9.57 10.64
C GLY A 176 -20.84 -9.31 9.13
N GLU A 177 -21.28 -10.29 8.35
CA GLU A 177 -21.20 -10.33 6.88
C GLU A 177 -21.73 -9.04 6.21
N ARG A 178 -22.84 -8.51 6.68
CA ARG A 178 -23.40 -7.26 6.15
C ARG A 178 -22.44 -6.08 6.35
N ALA A 179 -21.90 -5.92 7.56
CA ALA A 179 -20.95 -4.83 7.86
C ALA A 179 -19.66 -4.99 7.07
N MET A 180 -19.17 -6.23 6.90
CA MET A 180 -18.03 -6.53 6.07
C MET A 180 -18.23 -6.02 4.64
N ASN A 181 -19.36 -6.42 4.01
CA ASN A 181 -19.63 -6.09 2.60
C ASN A 181 -20.02 -4.62 2.36
N GLU A 182 -20.72 -3.98 3.32
CA GLU A 182 -21.24 -2.63 3.12
C GLU A 182 -20.27 -1.52 3.64
N ILE A 183 -19.40 -1.86 4.60
CA ILE A 183 -18.57 -0.85 5.27
C ILE A 183 -17.08 -1.10 5.06
N TYR A 184 -16.58 -2.33 5.32
CA TYR A 184 -15.14 -2.56 5.38
C TYR A 184 -14.49 -2.85 4.03
N LEU A 185 -15.17 -3.59 3.16
CA LEU A 185 -14.61 -4.03 1.88
C LEU A 185 -14.75 -3.04 0.71
N PRO A 186 -15.76 -2.12 0.66
CA PRO A 186 -15.97 -1.28 -0.51
C PRO A 186 -14.75 -0.46 -0.93
N GLY A 187 -14.03 0.14 0.03
CA GLY A 187 -12.82 0.91 -0.26
C GLY A 187 -11.70 0.04 -0.85
N PHE A 188 -11.49 -1.17 -0.32
CA PHE A 188 -10.50 -2.10 -0.87
C PHE A 188 -10.89 -2.56 -2.27
N LYS A 189 -12.17 -2.91 -2.47
CA LYS A 189 -12.68 -3.28 -3.80
C LYS A 189 -12.44 -2.15 -4.81
N ALA A 190 -12.79 -0.93 -4.45
CA ALA A 190 -12.59 0.24 -5.32
C ALA A 190 -11.12 0.47 -5.67
N GLY A 191 -10.21 0.29 -4.72
CA GLY A 191 -8.77 0.38 -4.97
C GLY A 191 -8.24 -0.73 -5.87
N ILE A 192 -8.74 -1.96 -5.70
CA ILE A 192 -8.40 -3.11 -6.58
C ILE A 192 -8.94 -2.89 -7.99
N ASP A 193 -10.20 -2.47 -8.11
CA ASP A 193 -10.83 -2.15 -9.42
C ASP A 193 -10.09 -1.02 -10.14
N ALA A 194 -9.50 -0.08 -9.40
CA ALA A 194 -8.63 0.97 -9.94
C ALA A 194 -7.21 0.47 -10.31
N GLY A 195 -6.92 -0.80 -10.11
CA GLY A 195 -5.68 -1.44 -10.52
C GLY A 195 -4.55 -1.41 -9.50
N ALA A 196 -4.84 -1.27 -8.19
CA ALA A 196 -3.80 -1.34 -7.16
C ALA A 196 -2.96 -2.61 -7.27
N MET A 197 -1.64 -2.47 -7.24
CA MET A 197 -0.71 -3.57 -7.50
C MET A 197 -0.46 -4.47 -6.28
N SER A 198 -0.78 -4.00 -5.07
CA SER A 198 -0.57 -4.80 -3.85
C SER A 198 -1.54 -4.44 -2.74
N VAL A 199 -1.69 -5.36 -1.80
CA VAL A 199 -2.51 -5.22 -0.60
C VAL A 199 -1.70 -5.71 0.60
N MET A 200 -1.73 -4.95 1.69
CA MET A 200 -1.14 -5.32 2.96
C MET A 200 -2.21 -5.83 3.91
N THR A 201 -2.11 -7.07 4.36
CA THR A 201 -3.02 -7.62 5.37
C THR A 201 -2.81 -6.97 6.72
N SER A 202 -3.87 -6.88 7.51
CA SER A 202 -3.80 -6.39 8.89
C SER A 202 -3.28 -7.47 9.85
N TYR A 203 -2.90 -7.04 11.06
CA TYR A 203 -2.36 -7.96 12.07
C TYR A 203 -3.43 -8.68 12.91
N ASN A 204 -4.65 -8.15 12.94
CA ASN A 204 -5.74 -8.67 13.76
C ASN A 204 -6.36 -9.94 13.18
N GLN A 205 -7.12 -10.61 13.99
CA GLN A 205 -8.06 -11.62 13.54
C GLN A 205 -9.39 -10.98 13.11
N ILE A 206 -10.12 -11.67 12.25
CA ILE A 206 -11.50 -11.41 11.87
C ILE A 206 -12.28 -12.67 12.21
N ASP A 207 -13.27 -12.55 13.09
CA ASP A 207 -14.12 -13.66 13.52
C ASP A 207 -13.35 -14.94 13.93
N GLY A 208 -12.16 -14.75 14.53
CA GLY A 208 -11.30 -15.81 15.01
C GLY A 208 -10.21 -16.28 14.04
N GLU A 209 -10.21 -15.84 12.78
CA GLU A 209 -9.17 -16.15 11.80
C GLU A 209 -8.23 -14.97 11.58
N TRP A 210 -6.95 -15.24 11.38
CA TRP A 210 -6.01 -14.17 11.04
C TRP A 210 -6.36 -13.55 9.70
N ALA A 211 -6.36 -12.21 9.61
CA ALA A 211 -6.73 -11.50 8.40
C ALA A 211 -5.96 -11.96 7.14
N GLY A 212 -4.73 -12.43 7.29
CA GLY A 212 -3.96 -13.02 6.19
C GLY A 212 -4.34 -14.46 5.81
N GLN A 213 -5.27 -15.09 6.54
CA GLN A 213 -5.76 -16.46 6.31
C GLN A 213 -7.27 -16.49 6.06
N SER A 214 -7.95 -15.37 6.30
CA SER A 214 -9.42 -15.27 6.13
C SER A 214 -9.81 -15.57 4.69
N SER A 215 -10.75 -16.49 4.53
CA SER A 215 -11.33 -16.93 3.26
C SER A 215 -12.58 -16.14 2.89
#